data_8908012f2b3ebb2e8131a756e0e9db61
#
_entry.id   8908012f2b3ebb2e8131a756e0e9db61
#
_cell.length_a   1.000
_cell.length_b   1.000
_cell.length_c   1.000
_cell.angle_alpha   90.00
_cell.angle_beta   90.00
_cell.angle_gamma   90.00
#
_symmetry.space_group_name_H-M   'P 1'
#
loop_
_entity.id
_entity.type
_entity.pdbx_description
1 polymer ?
#
loop_
_entity_poly.entity_id
_entity_poly.type
_entity_poly.pdbx_seq_one_letter_code
_entity_poly.pdbx_strand_id
1 'polypeptide(L)'
;MILVIGAGLAGMSAALTLQKSGADVAVLEAADRAGGRVASDLIDGFTLDRGFQLINANYSEIRKGNYLKGVAFEVAPRSVGVAGTDGITKLGDPRSALFSIFSSKTGTTFAKANFLKYLTTKPRHNESVEDHLLRAGTSDLYQKVLKPFLQGVFLADPSQVSALIGREVIASFINGKSGIPSKGAGEFALRMADQIKDLRLNTQVEEIDSEGVVTSAGRIRAAAVILATDLTTAGQLLGAQEIERLTGS
;
A
#
# COMPACT_ATOMS: atom_id res chain seq x y z
N MET A 1 -6.78 9.02 -27.41
CA MET A 1 -7.19 8.75 -26.02
C MET A 1 -6.51 7.49 -25.53
N ILE A 2 -6.02 7.47 -24.30
CA ILE A 2 -5.51 6.28 -23.58
C ILE A 2 -6.61 5.84 -22.60
N LEU A 3 -6.91 4.56 -22.53
CA LEU A 3 -7.85 4.02 -21.55
C LEU A 3 -7.10 3.37 -20.38
N VAL A 4 -7.57 3.65 -19.17
CA VAL A 4 -7.12 2.96 -17.94
C VAL A 4 -8.30 2.15 -17.41
N ILE A 5 -8.11 0.84 -17.27
CA ILE A 5 -9.13 -0.08 -16.77
C ILE A 5 -8.91 -0.33 -15.29
N GLY A 6 -9.88 0.07 -14.48
CA GLY A 6 -9.86 0.01 -13.02
C GLY A 6 -9.51 1.34 -12.36
N ALA A 7 -10.42 1.86 -11.54
CA ALA A 7 -10.25 3.07 -10.75
C ALA A 7 -9.78 2.79 -9.31
N GLY A 8 -8.94 1.76 -9.12
CA GLY A 8 -8.15 1.58 -7.91
C GLY A 8 -7.01 2.60 -7.83
N LEU A 9 -6.26 2.64 -6.72
CA LEU A 9 -5.15 3.61 -6.56
C LEU A 9 -4.13 3.55 -7.69
N ALA A 10 -3.81 2.35 -8.21
CA ALA A 10 -2.86 2.17 -9.31
C ALA A 10 -3.36 2.82 -10.60
N GLY A 11 -4.61 2.52 -11.00
CA GLY A 11 -5.20 3.10 -12.21
C GLY A 11 -5.37 4.61 -12.13
N MET A 12 -5.85 5.11 -10.99
CA MET A 12 -5.97 6.56 -10.77
C MET A 12 -4.60 7.26 -10.81
N SER A 13 -3.57 6.66 -10.20
CA SER A 13 -2.20 7.20 -10.25
C SER A 13 -1.65 7.24 -11.68
N ALA A 14 -1.88 6.19 -12.47
CA ALA A 14 -1.51 6.16 -13.88
C ALA A 14 -2.22 7.25 -14.68
N ALA A 15 -3.55 7.37 -14.52
CA ALA A 15 -4.36 8.39 -15.19
C ALA A 15 -3.90 9.81 -14.84
N LEU A 16 -3.69 10.11 -13.55
CA LEU A 16 -3.22 11.42 -13.10
C LEU A 16 -1.82 11.76 -13.62
N THR A 17 -0.94 10.75 -13.72
CA THR A 17 0.39 10.92 -14.29
C THR A 17 0.32 11.27 -15.78
N LEU A 18 -0.51 10.56 -16.53
CA LEU A 18 -0.73 10.80 -17.95
C LEU A 18 -1.41 12.16 -18.20
N GLN A 19 -2.41 12.52 -17.41
CA GLN A 19 -3.05 13.84 -17.50
C GLN A 19 -2.05 14.98 -17.29
N LYS A 20 -1.11 14.83 -16.33
CA LYS A 20 -0.04 15.83 -16.10
C LYS A 20 0.91 15.97 -17.29
N SER A 21 1.11 14.92 -18.08
CA SER A 21 1.89 14.97 -19.32
C SER A 21 1.11 15.52 -20.53
N GLY A 22 -0.17 15.88 -20.33
CA GLY A 22 -1.03 16.40 -21.40
C GLY A 22 -1.72 15.32 -22.23
N ALA A 23 -1.64 14.04 -21.84
CA ALA A 23 -2.32 12.97 -22.55
C ALA A 23 -3.84 13.03 -22.36
N ASP A 24 -4.57 12.66 -23.39
CA ASP A 24 -6.02 12.42 -23.34
C ASP A 24 -6.28 11.03 -22.77
N VAL A 25 -6.89 10.97 -21.55
CA VAL A 25 -7.03 9.74 -20.74
C VAL A 25 -8.45 9.64 -20.19
N ALA A 26 -9.05 8.46 -20.32
CA ALA A 26 -10.27 8.07 -19.62
C ALA A 26 -10.01 6.87 -18.71
N VAL A 27 -10.65 6.85 -17.54
CA VAL A 27 -10.63 5.73 -16.59
C VAL A 27 -11.99 5.04 -16.60
N LEU A 28 -11.99 3.72 -16.81
CA LEU A 28 -13.19 2.89 -16.81
C LEU A 28 -13.20 2.05 -15.53
N GLU A 29 -14.28 2.10 -14.77
CA GLU A 29 -14.47 1.37 -13.53
C GLU A 29 -15.79 0.60 -13.57
N ALA A 30 -15.71 -0.70 -13.28
CA ALA A 30 -16.89 -1.57 -13.29
C ALA A 30 -17.86 -1.25 -12.14
N ALA A 31 -17.34 -0.84 -10.99
CA ALA A 31 -18.14 -0.50 -9.81
C ALA A 31 -18.80 0.89 -9.95
N ASP A 32 -19.75 1.16 -9.05
CA ASP A 32 -20.42 2.45 -8.89
C ASP A 32 -19.55 3.53 -8.22
N ARG A 33 -18.30 3.20 -7.86
CA ARG A 33 -17.37 4.08 -7.14
C ARG A 33 -15.92 3.79 -7.48
N ALA A 34 -15.07 4.79 -7.33
CA ALA A 34 -13.61 4.65 -7.38
C ALA A 34 -13.03 4.21 -6.03
N GLY A 35 -11.78 3.76 -6.06
CA GLY A 35 -10.98 3.41 -4.89
C GLY A 35 -10.59 1.93 -4.80
N GLY A 36 -11.35 1.05 -5.46
CA GLY A 36 -11.12 -0.39 -5.40
C GLY A 36 -11.15 -0.91 -3.95
N ARG A 37 -10.02 -1.47 -3.49
CA ARG A 37 -9.88 -1.99 -2.10
C ARG A 37 -9.74 -0.89 -1.05
N VAL A 38 -9.37 0.34 -1.42
CA VAL A 38 -9.29 1.49 -0.51
C VAL A 38 -10.62 2.23 -0.54
N ALA A 39 -11.55 1.72 0.23
CA ALA A 39 -12.92 2.22 0.30
C ALA A 39 -13.46 2.13 1.73
N SER A 40 -14.34 3.06 2.08
CA SER A 40 -15.02 3.11 3.37
C SER A 40 -16.51 3.17 3.16
N ASP A 41 -17.24 2.45 3.98
CA ASP A 41 -18.70 2.48 4.04
C ASP A 41 -19.14 3.25 5.29
N LEU A 42 -20.22 4.01 5.19
CA LEU A 42 -20.87 4.63 6.34
C LEU A 42 -22.14 3.84 6.67
N ILE A 43 -22.11 3.13 7.80
CA ILE A 43 -23.23 2.26 8.24
C ILE A 43 -23.60 2.66 9.66
N ASP A 44 -24.83 3.07 9.87
CA ASP A 44 -25.37 3.47 11.19
C ASP A 44 -24.51 4.53 11.92
N GLY A 45 -23.88 5.43 11.16
CA GLY A 45 -22.98 6.47 11.69
C GLY A 45 -21.55 6.00 11.95
N PHE A 46 -21.23 4.74 11.71
CA PHE A 46 -19.86 4.20 11.79
C PHE A 46 -19.18 4.21 10.42
N THR A 47 -17.93 4.64 10.40
CA THR A 47 -17.08 4.52 9.21
C THR A 47 -16.36 3.17 9.23
N LEU A 48 -16.65 2.33 8.27
CA LEU A 48 -16.11 0.97 8.13
C LEU A 48 -15.21 0.89 6.90
N ASP A 49 -13.91 0.75 7.11
CA ASP A 49 -12.96 0.57 6.02
C ASP A 49 -12.97 -0.87 5.52
N ARG A 50 -13.04 -1.06 4.19
CA ARG A 50 -13.06 -2.39 3.55
C ARG A 50 -11.69 -3.06 3.49
N GLY A 51 -10.64 -2.32 3.76
CA GLY A 51 -9.26 -2.78 3.68
C GLY A 51 -8.39 -2.19 4.79
N PHE A 52 -7.11 -2.00 4.47
CA PHE A 52 -6.13 -1.47 5.40
C PHE A 52 -6.37 0.01 5.67
N GLN A 53 -6.54 0.38 6.93
CA GLN A 53 -6.93 1.72 7.37
C GLN A 53 -5.76 2.69 7.45
N LEU A 54 -4.57 2.18 7.84
CA LEU A 54 -3.40 3.00 8.15
C LEU A 54 -2.68 3.43 6.87
N ILE A 55 -2.68 4.71 6.57
CA ILE A 55 -1.96 5.29 5.44
C ILE A 55 -0.64 5.86 5.92
N ASN A 56 0.47 5.48 5.27
CA ASN A 56 1.76 6.11 5.49
C ASN A 56 1.92 7.32 4.56
N ALA A 57 1.75 8.52 5.11
CA ALA A 57 1.84 9.77 4.36
C ALA A 57 3.25 10.03 3.78
N ASN A 58 4.26 9.24 4.17
CA ASN A 58 5.64 9.41 3.70
C ASN A 58 5.98 8.55 2.47
N TYR A 59 5.07 7.73 1.99
CA TYR A 59 5.28 7.04 0.72
C TYR A 59 5.56 8.04 -0.41
N SER A 60 6.58 7.74 -1.21
CA SER A 60 7.08 8.66 -2.25
C SER A 60 5.99 9.12 -3.21
N GLU A 61 5.15 8.21 -3.64
CA GLU A 61 4.08 8.51 -4.60
C GLU A 61 2.94 9.34 -3.98
N ILE A 62 2.60 9.10 -2.72
CA ILE A 62 1.62 9.92 -2.00
C ILE A 62 2.11 11.36 -1.89
N ARG A 63 3.39 11.57 -1.56
CA ARG A 63 4.00 12.91 -1.47
C ARG A 63 4.11 13.60 -2.82
N LYS A 64 4.62 12.90 -3.86
CA LYS A 64 4.73 13.44 -5.21
C LYS A 64 3.38 13.84 -5.80
N GLY A 65 2.37 13.00 -5.58
CA GLY A 65 1.00 13.25 -6.02
C GLY A 65 0.26 14.28 -5.17
N ASN A 66 0.75 14.59 -3.96
CA ASN A 66 0.07 15.46 -2.98
C ASN A 66 -1.36 15.00 -2.66
N TYR A 67 -1.58 13.68 -2.68
CA TYR A 67 -2.91 13.08 -2.62
C TYR A 67 -3.63 13.24 -1.26
N LEU A 68 -2.88 13.54 -0.18
CA LEU A 68 -3.46 13.83 1.14
C LEU A 68 -3.77 15.31 1.37
N LYS A 69 -3.59 16.18 0.37
CA LYS A 69 -3.93 17.59 0.51
C LYS A 69 -5.44 17.76 0.77
N GLY A 70 -5.77 18.41 1.87
CA GLY A 70 -7.16 18.66 2.26
C GLY A 70 -7.86 17.46 2.91
N VAL A 71 -7.17 16.35 3.12
CA VAL A 71 -7.66 15.22 3.91
C VAL A 71 -7.36 15.49 5.38
N ALA A 72 -8.39 15.46 6.23
CA ALA A 72 -8.22 15.48 7.67
C ALA A 72 -7.62 14.13 8.11
N PHE A 73 -6.45 14.18 8.77
CA PHE A 73 -5.62 13.01 8.98
C PHE A 73 -5.23 12.85 10.46
N GLU A 74 -5.74 11.79 11.09
CA GLU A 74 -5.43 11.42 12.45
C GLU A 74 -4.12 10.65 12.52
N VAL A 75 -3.07 11.28 13.03
CA VAL A 75 -1.73 10.69 13.06
C VAL A 75 -1.64 9.64 14.17
N ALA A 76 -1.28 8.41 13.80
CA ALA A 76 -1.03 7.34 14.76
C ALA A 76 0.26 7.58 15.58
N PRO A 77 0.29 7.15 16.84
CA PRO A 77 1.50 7.18 17.66
C PRO A 77 2.63 6.37 17.00
N ARG A 78 3.87 6.87 17.11
CA ARG A 78 5.06 6.14 16.63
C ARG A 78 5.48 5.05 17.60
N SER A 79 4.60 4.10 17.84
CA SER A 79 4.87 2.99 18.73
C SER A 79 4.16 1.72 18.28
N VAL A 80 4.76 0.59 18.60
CA VAL A 80 4.18 -0.73 18.38
C VAL A 80 3.85 -1.35 19.73
N GLY A 81 2.62 -1.83 19.89
CA GLY A 81 2.22 -2.60 21.05
C GLY A 81 2.52 -4.08 20.82
N VAL A 82 3.32 -4.67 21.70
CA VAL A 82 3.61 -6.11 21.69
C VAL A 82 2.77 -6.76 22.78
N ALA A 83 1.80 -7.58 22.39
CA ALA A 83 0.98 -8.36 23.31
C ALA A 83 1.78 -9.54 23.86
N GLY A 84 1.78 -9.71 25.17
CA GLY A 84 2.37 -10.82 25.89
C GLY A 84 1.42 -11.35 26.94
N THR A 85 1.80 -12.42 27.65
CA THR A 85 1.01 -13.02 28.74
C THR A 85 0.70 -12.02 29.87
N ASP A 86 1.60 -11.07 30.10
CA ASP A 86 1.52 -10.08 31.18
C ASP A 86 1.00 -8.71 30.70
N GLY A 87 0.33 -8.67 29.54
CA GLY A 87 -0.22 -7.45 28.98
C GLY A 87 0.56 -6.90 27.79
N ILE A 88 0.30 -5.64 27.42
CA ILE A 88 0.87 -4.98 26.26
C ILE A 88 2.13 -4.20 26.64
N THR A 89 3.26 -4.52 26.02
CA THR A 89 4.50 -3.76 26.13
C THR A 89 4.64 -2.85 24.92
N LYS A 90 4.77 -1.53 25.14
CA LYS A 90 4.97 -0.56 24.04
C LYS A 90 6.45 -0.44 23.69
N LEU A 91 6.79 -0.59 22.39
CA LEU A 91 8.07 -0.20 21.82
C LEU A 91 7.83 1.01 20.92
N GLY A 92 8.47 2.13 21.21
CA GLY A 92 8.23 3.39 20.49
C GLY A 92 9.49 4.10 20.06
N ASP A 93 9.31 5.24 19.41
CA ASP A 93 10.39 6.16 19.07
C ASP A 93 11.15 6.55 20.35
N PRO A 94 12.50 6.41 20.38
CA PRO A 94 13.33 6.80 21.52
C PRO A 94 13.07 8.22 22.02
N ARG A 95 12.63 9.13 21.14
CA ARG A 95 12.29 10.52 21.48
C ARG A 95 11.02 10.65 22.33
N SER A 96 10.10 9.68 22.24
CA SER A 96 8.82 9.66 22.97
C SER A 96 8.73 8.56 24.02
N ALA A 97 9.60 7.55 23.98
CA ALA A 97 9.53 6.36 24.84
C ALA A 97 10.94 5.81 25.18
N LEU A 98 11.81 6.66 25.74
CA LEU A 98 13.20 6.32 26.08
C LEU A 98 13.33 5.01 26.88
N PHE A 99 12.43 4.76 27.85
CA PHE A 99 12.46 3.56 28.67
C PHE A 99 12.07 2.27 27.93
N SER A 100 11.37 2.37 26.79
CA SER A 100 11.01 1.19 25.99
C SER A 100 12.22 0.48 25.38
N ILE A 101 13.34 1.21 25.22
CA ILE A 101 14.59 0.66 24.69
C ILE A 101 15.17 -0.39 25.65
N PHE A 102 14.96 -0.24 26.94
CA PHE A 102 15.52 -1.13 27.97
C PHE A 102 14.65 -2.36 28.27
N SER A 103 13.43 -2.42 27.72
CA SER A 103 12.54 -3.57 27.95
C SER A 103 13.06 -4.84 27.26
N SER A 104 13.39 -5.87 28.00
CA SER A 104 13.78 -7.19 27.45
C SER A 104 12.63 -7.92 26.77
N LYS A 105 11.38 -7.54 27.06
CA LYS A 105 10.17 -8.12 26.42
C LYS A 105 10.10 -7.85 24.92
N THR A 106 10.72 -6.75 24.47
CA THR A 106 10.75 -6.34 23.05
C THR A 106 12.11 -6.60 22.38
N GLY A 107 12.98 -7.35 23.02
CA GLY A 107 14.33 -7.67 22.53
C GLY A 107 15.43 -7.02 23.37
N THR A 108 16.66 -7.55 23.22
CA THR A 108 17.82 -7.05 23.95
C THR A 108 18.19 -5.62 23.51
N THR A 109 18.80 -4.86 24.41
CA THR A 109 19.31 -3.52 24.08
C THR A 109 20.32 -3.55 22.94
N PHE A 110 21.13 -4.64 22.87
CA PHE A 110 22.08 -4.85 21.79
C PHE A 110 21.39 -5.03 20.43
N ALA A 111 20.33 -5.85 20.36
CA ALA A 111 19.56 -6.05 19.12
C ALA A 111 18.88 -4.74 18.66
N LYS A 112 18.42 -3.91 19.59
CA LYS A 112 17.85 -2.59 19.28
C LYS A 112 18.90 -1.60 18.77
N ALA A 113 20.11 -1.61 19.34
CA ALA A 113 21.23 -0.81 18.83
C ALA A 113 21.64 -1.28 17.41
N ASN A 114 21.66 -2.58 17.18
CA ASN A 114 21.93 -3.16 15.86
C ASN A 114 20.86 -2.82 14.81
N PHE A 115 19.63 -2.55 15.22
CA PHE A 115 18.60 -2.06 14.31
C PHE A 115 18.95 -0.68 13.73
N LEU A 116 19.60 0.20 14.49
CA LEU A 116 20.11 1.46 13.97
C LEU A 116 21.22 1.22 12.92
N LYS A 117 22.07 0.21 13.14
CA LYS A 117 23.05 -0.23 12.15
C LYS A 117 22.40 -0.77 10.88
N TYR A 118 21.32 -1.54 11.01
CA TYR A 118 20.53 -2.02 9.87
C TYR A 118 20.11 -0.85 8.95
N LEU A 119 19.64 0.26 9.51
CA LEU A 119 19.16 1.41 8.73
C LEU A 119 20.26 2.04 7.84
N THR A 120 21.51 1.87 8.21
CA THR A 120 22.68 2.39 7.45
C THR A 120 23.33 1.33 6.56
N THR A 121 23.07 0.05 6.80
CA THR A 121 23.68 -1.06 6.05
C THR A 121 22.92 -1.28 4.73
N LYS A 122 23.67 -1.40 3.63
CA LYS A 122 23.06 -1.69 2.31
C LYS A 122 22.69 -3.18 2.21
N PRO A 123 21.53 -3.50 1.62
CA PRO A 123 21.20 -4.87 1.26
C PRO A 123 22.19 -5.47 0.26
N ARG A 124 22.38 -6.78 0.32
CA ARG A 124 23.11 -7.55 -0.68
C ARG A 124 22.19 -7.91 -1.85
N HIS A 125 22.79 -8.35 -2.93
CA HIS A 125 22.01 -8.84 -4.08
C HIS A 125 21.20 -10.08 -3.67
N ASN A 126 19.93 -10.12 -4.04
CA ASN A 126 18.97 -11.19 -3.72
C ASN A 126 18.81 -11.49 -2.21
N GLU A 127 19.14 -10.56 -1.33
CA GLU A 127 18.96 -10.70 0.11
C GLU A 127 17.48 -10.46 0.48
N SER A 128 16.94 -11.30 1.37
CA SER A 128 15.60 -11.08 1.93
C SER A 128 15.63 -10.07 3.08
N VAL A 129 14.46 -9.54 3.45
CA VAL A 129 14.30 -8.67 4.63
C VAL A 129 14.78 -9.39 5.89
N GLU A 130 14.40 -10.65 6.05
CA GLU A 130 14.83 -11.48 7.19
C GLU A 130 16.35 -11.61 7.26
N ASP A 131 16.98 -12.03 6.16
CA ASP A 131 18.45 -12.23 6.13
C ASP A 131 19.19 -10.92 6.43
N HIS A 132 18.72 -9.80 5.88
CA HIS A 132 19.33 -8.50 6.13
C HIS A 132 19.23 -8.07 7.59
N LEU A 133 18.06 -8.24 8.23
CA LEU A 133 17.84 -7.95 9.64
C LEU A 133 18.69 -8.86 10.55
N LEU A 134 18.71 -10.18 10.26
CA LEU A 134 19.50 -11.13 11.02
C LEU A 134 21.01 -10.89 10.89
N ARG A 135 21.49 -10.59 9.68
CA ARG A 135 22.88 -10.20 9.42
C ARG A 135 23.29 -8.93 10.16
N ALA A 136 22.35 -8.00 10.35
CA ALA A 136 22.60 -6.82 11.16
C ALA A 136 22.67 -7.12 12.68
N GLY A 137 22.33 -8.33 13.12
CA GLY A 137 22.38 -8.74 14.54
C GLY A 137 21.13 -8.37 15.33
N THR A 138 19.96 -8.33 14.68
CA THR A 138 18.69 -7.95 15.32
C THR A 138 17.84 -9.13 15.75
N SER A 139 18.37 -10.36 15.79
CA SER A 139 17.64 -11.64 15.92
C SER A 139 16.53 -11.62 16.98
N ASP A 140 16.83 -11.19 18.20
CA ASP A 140 15.85 -11.19 19.29
C ASP A 140 14.74 -10.13 19.08
N LEU A 141 15.10 -8.93 18.63
CA LEU A 141 14.15 -7.89 18.25
C LEU A 141 13.33 -8.33 17.03
N TYR A 142 13.97 -9.00 16.06
CA TYR A 142 13.31 -9.49 14.86
C TYR A 142 12.21 -10.48 15.22
N GLN A 143 12.50 -11.52 15.99
CA GLN A 143 11.51 -12.53 16.34
C GLN A 143 10.36 -11.99 17.17
N LYS A 144 10.65 -11.11 18.14
CA LYS A 144 9.63 -10.62 19.08
C LYS A 144 8.75 -9.50 18.53
N VAL A 145 9.29 -8.68 17.64
CA VAL A 145 8.64 -7.43 17.21
C VAL A 145 8.56 -7.28 15.70
N LEU A 146 9.73 -7.36 15.02
CA LEU A 146 9.77 -6.96 13.61
C LEU A 146 9.11 -7.98 12.70
N LYS A 147 9.29 -9.27 12.93
CA LYS A 147 8.70 -10.34 12.11
C LYS A 147 7.18 -10.24 12.08
N PRO A 148 6.45 -10.29 13.21
CA PRO A 148 4.98 -10.19 13.19
C PRO A 148 4.48 -8.84 12.64
N PHE A 149 5.18 -7.75 12.91
CA PHE A 149 4.84 -6.44 12.35
C PHE A 149 4.99 -6.43 10.82
N LEU A 150 6.13 -6.90 10.31
CA LEU A 150 6.43 -6.90 8.88
C LEU A 150 5.56 -7.90 8.10
N GLN A 151 5.20 -9.04 8.69
CA GLN A 151 4.23 -9.96 8.10
C GLN A 151 2.88 -9.28 7.88
N GLY A 152 2.41 -8.47 8.83
CA GLY A 152 1.19 -7.69 8.68
C GLY A 152 1.31 -6.58 7.63
N VAL A 153 2.49 -5.97 7.48
CA VAL A 153 2.73 -4.91 6.48
C VAL A 153 2.86 -5.47 5.06
N PHE A 154 3.59 -6.58 4.90
CA PHE A 154 3.84 -7.17 3.58
C PHE A 154 2.75 -8.15 3.13
N LEU A 155 1.93 -8.64 4.07
CA LEU A 155 1.02 -9.77 3.86
C LEU A 155 1.74 -11.02 3.33
N ALA A 156 3.02 -11.16 3.68
CA ALA A 156 3.91 -12.23 3.28
C ALA A 156 4.98 -12.45 4.34
N ASP A 157 5.64 -13.61 4.33
CA ASP A 157 6.79 -13.84 5.22
C ASP A 157 7.96 -12.94 4.79
N PRO A 158 8.62 -12.21 5.72
CA PRO A 158 9.76 -11.35 5.40
C PRO A 158 10.95 -12.05 4.73
N SER A 159 11.04 -13.39 4.83
CA SER A 159 12.03 -14.19 4.10
C SER A 159 11.79 -14.21 2.59
N GLN A 160 10.57 -13.90 2.14
CA GLN A 160 10.17 -13.87 0.72
C GLN A 160 10.19 -12.46 0.15
N VAL A 161 10.41 -11.44 0.97
CA VAL A 161 10.40 -10.03 0.55
C VAL A 161 11.82 -9.53 0.33
N SER A 162 12.06 -8.86 -0.80
CA SER A 162 13.36 -8.24 -1.11
C SER A 162 13.77 -7.24 -0.03
N ALA A 163 15.02 -7.33 0.44
CA ALA A 163 15.58 -6.39 1.42
C ALA A 163 15.60 -4.94 0.93
N LEU A 164 15.67 -4.69 -0.38
CA LEU A 164 15.57 -3.34 -0.95
C LEU A 164 14.21 -2.72 -0.67
N ILE A 165 13.14 -3.44 -1.00
CA ILE A 165 11.75 -3.01 -0.75
C ILE A 165 11.48 -2.89 0.74
N GLY A 166 11.87 -3.90 1.53
CA GLY A 166 11.68 -3.90 2.97
C GLY A 166 12.34 -2.72 3.66
N ARG A 167 13.54 -2.33 3.22
CA ARG A 167 14.26 -1.17 3.76
C ARG A 167 13.54 0.14 3.47
N GLU A 168 13.03 0.33 2.26
CA GLU A 168 12.24 1.52 1.91
C GLU A 168 10.97 1.62 2.76
N VAL A 169 10.27 0.51 2.92
CA VAL A 169 9.06 0.44 3.74
C VAL A 169 9.37 0.74 5.20
N ILE A 170 10.37 0.08 5.80
CA ILE A 170 10.78 0.31 7.19
C ILE A 170 11.22 1.78 7.39
N ALA A 171 12.03 2.32 6.49
CA ALA A 171 12.47 3.71 6.55
C ALA A 171 11.28 4.70 6.45
N SER A 172 10.28 4.38 5.65
CA SER A 172 9.08 5.20 5.51
C SER A 172 8.25 5.25 6.81
N PHE A 173 8.17 4.15 7.56
CA PHE A 173 7.52 4.12 8.87
C PHE A 173 8.30 4.89 9.94
N ILE A 174 9.63 4.78 9.94
CA ILE A 174 10.48 5.48 10.90
C ILE A 174 10.46 6.99 10.69
N ASN A 175 10.55 7.43 9.44
CA ASN A 175 10.67 8.85 9.09
C ASN A 175 9.32 9.50 8.78
N GLY A 176 8.27 8.71 8.60
CA GLY A 176 6.97 9.15 8.14
C GLY A 176 5.99 9.47 9.26
N LYS A 177 4.81 9.86 8.81
CA LYS A 177 3.60 9.96 9.63
C LYS A 177 2.61 8.96 9.06
N SER A 178 2.27 7.96 9.86
CA SER A 178 1.20 7.03 9.53
C SER A 178 -0.05 7.45 10.28
N GLY A 179 -1.20 7.27 9.69
CA GLY A 179 -2.46 7.67 10.32
C GLY A 179 -3.66 7.24 9.48
N ILE A 180 -4.81 7.67 9.91
CA ILE A 180 -6.11 7.33 9.33
C ILE A 180 -6.80 8.62 8.92
N PRO A 181 -7.33 8.73 7.69
CA PRO A 181 -8.22 9.82 7.33
C PRO A 181 -9.46 9.82 8.22
N SER A 182 -9.88 10.99 8.70
CA SER A 182 -10.99 11.11 9.68
C SER A 182 -12.33 10.59 9.14
N LYS A 183 -12.48 10.52 7.81
CA LYS A 183 -13.66 9.95 7.14
C LYS A 183 -13.41 8.56 6.55
N GLY A 184 -12.40 7.86 7.07
CA GLY A 184 -11.96 6.56 6.58
C GLY A 184 -10.96 6.64 5.43
N ALA A 185 -10.29 5.50 5.17
CA ALA A 185 -9.28 5.39 4.12
C ALA A 185 -9.81 5.71 2.72
N GLY A 186 -11.11 5.47 2.48
CA GLY A 186 -11.78 5.78 1.21
C GLY A 186 -11.73 7.27 0.84
N GLU A 187 -11.64 8.20 1.81
CA GLU A 187 -11.50 9.63 1.51
C GLU A 187 -10.27 9.92 0.66
N PHE A 188 -9.16 9.23 0.92
CA PHE A 188 -7.95 9.34 0.12
C PHE A 188 -8.17 8.97 -1.35
N ALA A 189 -8.86 7.86 -1.59
CA ALA A 189 -9.17 7.39 -2.95
C ALA A 189 -10.13 8.35 -3.67
N LEU A 190 -11.16 8.85 -2.99
CA LEU A 190 -12.10 9.83 -3.55
C LEU A 190 -11.39 11.13 -3.94
N ARG A 191 -10.44 11.62 -3.13
CA ARG A 191 -9.63 12.79 -3.47
C ARG A 191 -8.76 12.61 -4.71
N MET A 192 -8.32 11.38 -4.98
CA MET A 192 -7.66 11.07 -6.25
C MET A 192 -8.64 11.07 -7.41
N ALA A 193 -9.81 10.46 -7.23
CA ALA A 193 -10.87 10.40 -8.24
C ALA A 193 -11.35 11.79 -8.68
N ASP A 194 -11.53 12.69 -7.74
CA ASP A 194 -11.95 14.09 -8.00
C ASP A 194 -11.00 14.85 -8.95
N GLN A 195 -9.77 14.40 -9.11
CA GLN A 195 -8.76 15.01 -9.99
C GLN A 195 -8.75 14.40 -11.40
N ILE A 196 -9.50 13.33 -11.63
CA ILE A 196 -9.57 12.65 -12.94
C ILE A 196 -10.62 13.32 -13.80
N LYS A 197 -10.23 13.78 -14.99
CA LYS A 197 -11.11 14.54 -15.90
C LYS A 197 -12.21 13.68 -16.53
N ASP A 198 -11.89 12.45 -16.91
CA ASP A 198 -12.83 11.50 -17.51
C ASP A 198 -12.79 10.20 -16.73
N LEU A 199 -13.66 10.09 -15.72
CA LEU A 199 -13.86 8.89 -14.90
C LEU A 199 -15.27 8.34 -15.20
N ARG A 200 -15.33 7.12 -15.71
CA ARG A 200 -16.58 6.44 -16.09
C ARG A 200 -16.79 5.27 -15.16
N LEU A 201 -17.67 5.46 -14.19
CA LEU A 201 -18.14 4.42 -13.28
C LEU A 201 -19.20 3.53 -13.97
N ASN A 202 -19.53 2.40 -13.37
CA ASN A 202 -20.48 1.41 -13.92
C ASN A 202 -20.16 1.03 -15.38
N THR A 203 -18.89 1.03 -15.73
CA THR A 203 -18.39 0.76 -17.07
C THR A 203 -17.46 -0.44 -17.03
N GLN A 204 -18.03 -1.63 -17.05
CA GLN A 204 -17.29 -2.88 -17.06
C GLN A 204 -16.70 -3.13 -18.45
N VAL A 205 -15.40 -3.38 -18.50
CA VAL A 205 -14.73 -3.87 -19.70
C VAL A 205 -14.86 -5.39 -19.75
N GLU A 206 -15.34 -5.89 -20.88
CA GLU A 206 -15.59 -7.32 -21.13
C GLU A 206 -14.49 -7.94 -21.98
N GLU A 207 -13.90 -7.16 -22.89
CA GLU A 207 -12.87 -7.62 -23.83
C GLU A 207 -11.90 -6.48 -24.17
N ILE A 208 -10.66 -6.82 -24.45
CA ILE A 208 -9.62 -5.92 -24.95
C ILE A 208 -9.15 -6.46 -26.29
N ASP A 209 -9.14 -5.61 -27.31
CA ASP A 209 -8.64 -5.98 -28.64
C ASP A 209 -7.70 -4.91 -29.22
N SER A 210 -7.31 -5.07 -30.48
CA SER A 210 -6.37 -4.17 -31.17
C SER A 210 -6.92 -2.75 -31.41
N GLU A 211 -8.25 -2.54 -31.30
CA GLU A 211 -8.88 -1.24 -31.51
C GLU A 211 -9.22 -0.50 -30.21
N GLY A 212 -9.22 -1.21 -29.07
CA GLY A 212 -9.56 -0.65 -27.77
C GLY A 212 -10.22 -1.66 -26.83
N VAL A 213 -11.39 -1.33 -26.29
CA VAL A 213 -12.12 -2.18 -25.36
C VAL A 213 -13.58 -2.32 -25.74
N VAL A 214 -14.18 -3.45 -25.37
CA VAL A 214 -15.62 -3.72 -25.49
C VAL A 214 -16.24 -3.65 -24.09
N THR A 215 -17.39 -2.96 -23.99
CA THR A 215 -18.20 -2.83 -22.78
C THR A 215 -19.64 -3.18 -23.11
N SER A 216 -20.48 -3.35 -22.10
CA SER A 216 -21.94 -3.57 -22.29
C SER A 216 -22.63 -2.40 -23.04
N ALA A 217 -22.04 -1.20 -23.01
CA ALA A 217 -22.52 0.00 -23.73
C ALA A 217 -21.94 0.12 -25.15
N GLY A 218 -21.11 -0.81 -25.57
CA GLY A 218 -20.45 -0.84 -26.87
C GLY A 218 -18.95 -0.65 -26.82
N ARG A 219 -18.33 -0.51 -27.99
CA ARG A 219 -16.89 -0.38 -28.16
C ARG A 219 -16.40 1.04 -27.87
N ILE A 220 -15.27 1.13 -27.16
CA ILE A 220 -14.54 2.38 -26.94
C ILE A 220 -13.15 2.23 -27.58
N ARG A 221 -12.87 3.04 -28.61
CA ARG A 221 -11.57 3.02 -29.30
C ARG A 221 -10.49 3.68 -28.47
N ALA A 222 -9.29 3.09 -28.48
CA ALA A 222 -8.14 3.59 -27.74
C ALA A 222 -6.85 3.44 -28.54
N ALA A 223 -5.94 4.39 -28.36
CA ALA A 223 -4.57 4.29 -28.89
C ALA A 223 -3.70 3.37 -28.02
N ALA A 224 -4.03 3.25 -26.72
CA ALA A 224 -3.39 2.34 -25.77
C ALA A 224 -4.34 2.04 -24.62
N VAL A 225 -4.14 0.88 -23.99
CA VAL A 225 -4.89 0.43 -22.81
C VAL A 225 -3.91 0.15 -21.66
N ILE A 226 -4.19 0.69 -20.49
CA ILE A 226 -3.50 0.36 -19.24
C ILE A 226 -4.45 -0.47 -18.39
N LEU A 227 -4.05 -1.71 -18.11
CA LEU A 227 -4.81 -2.63 -17.28
C LEU A 227 -4.35 -2.49 -15.82
N ALA A 228 -5.22 -1.97 -14.96
CA ALA A 228 -4.96 -1.68 -13.55
C ALA A 228 -5.99 -2.35 -12.63
N THR A 229 -6.50 -3.50 -13.04
CA THR A 229 -7.40 -4.36 -12.26
C THR A 229 -6.60 -5.30 -11.35
N ASP A 230 -7.29 -6.15 -10.59
CA ASP A 230 -6.65 -7.29 -9.93
C ASP A 230 -6.15 -8.32 -10.97
N LEU A 231 -5.25 -9.23 -10.51
CA LEU A 231 -4.60 -10.18 -11.41
C LEU A 231 -5.57 -11.18 -12.04
N THR A 232 -6.61 -11.58 -11.34
CA THR A 232 -7.62 -12.51 -11.87
C THR A 232 -8.38 -11.88 -13.04
N THR A 233 -8.90 -10.67 -12.83
CA THR A 233 -9.57 -9.90 -13.88
C THR A 233 -8.62 -9.60 -15.05
N ALA A 234 -7.37 -9.26 -14.76
CA ALA A 234 -6.36 -9.03 -15.79
C ALA A 234 -6.12 -10.30 -16.63
N GLY A 235 -6.03 -11.48 -16.00
CA GLY A 235 -5.89 -12.75 -16.67
C GLY A 235 -7.06 -13.06 -17.60
N GLN A 236 -8.27 -12.84 -17.13
CA GLN A 236 -9.49 -13.04 -17.93
C GLN A 236 -9.51 -12.14 -19.17
N LEU A 237 -9.25 -10.84 -18.99
CA LEU A 237 -9.25 -9.87 -20.10
C LEU A 237 -8.14 -10.10 -21.11
N LEU A 238 -7.00 -10.69 -20.72
CA LEU A 238 -5.87 -10.99 -21.59
C LEU A 238 -5.90 -12.44 -22.15
N GLY A 239 -6.83 -13.28 -21.71
CA GLY A 239 -6.88 -14.70 -22.08
C GLY A 239 -5.67 -15.49 -21.55
N ALA A 240 -5.01 -15.01 -20.48
CA ALA A 240 -3.77 -15.56 -19.97
C ALA A 240 -4.04 -16.52 -18.79
N GLN A 241 -3.97 -17.83 -19.04
CA GLN A 241 -4.18 -18.88 -18.02
C GLN A 241 -3.12 -18.92 -16.91
N GLU A 242 -1.93 -18.37 -17.13
CA GLU A 242 -0.82 -18.42 -16.16
C GLU A 242 -0.94 -17.43 -15.00
N ILE A 243 -1.72 -16.36 -15.14
CA ILE A 243 -1.86 -15.33 -14.08
C ILE A 243 -2.63 -15.85 -12.88
N GLU A 244 -3.51 -16.85 -13.05
CA GLU A 244 -4.26 -17.46 -11.94
C GLU A 244 -3.38 -18.15 -10.89
N ARG A 245 -2.18 -18.61 -11.26
CA ARG A 245 -1.26 -19.31 -10.33
C ARG A 245 -0.53 -18.39 -9.36
N LEU A 246 -0.49 -17.09 -9.61
CA LEU A 246 0.17 -16.11 -8.73
C LEU A 246 -0.74 -15.57 -7.63
N THR A 247 -2.05 -15.81 -7.70
CA THR A 247 -3.05 -15.31 -6.75
C THR A 247 -3.45 -16.31 -5.67
N GLY A 248 -2.94 -17.54 -5.73
CA GLY A 248 -3.35 -18.66 -4.89
C GLY A 248 -2.31 -19.04 -3.84
N SER A 249 -2.02 -18.15 -2.90
CA SER A 249 -1.32 -18.53 -1.65
C SER A 249 -1.70 -17.62 -0.51
#